data_25c39da0f502bbcc01cc8261af0933b5
#
_entry.id   25c39da0f502bbcc01cc8261af0933b5
#
_cell.length_a   1.000
_cell.length_b   1.000
_cell.length_c   1.000
_cell.angle_alpha   90.00
_cell.angle_beta   90.00
_cell.angle_gamma   90.00
#
_symmetry.space_group_name_H-M   'P 1'
#
loop_
_entity.id
_entity.type
_entity.pdbx_description
1 polymer ?
#
loop_
_entity_poly.entity_id
_entity_poly.type
_entity_poly.pdbx_seq_one_letter_code
_entity_poly.pdbx_strand_id
1 'polypeptide(L)' 'MFNIKIENFEGPLDLLLYFIKRDKIDIYDIPITQITNEYISVIDEAKKLDVSIAGEFLFMASMLLRIKTVSYTHLRAHET' A
#
# COMPACT_ATOMS: atom_id res chain seq x y z
N MET A 1 11.88 11.52 2.62
CA MET A 1 11.90 11.13 4.02
C MET A 1 10.52 11.10 4.59
N PHE A 2 10.15 9.97 5.19
CA PHE A 2 8.80 9.80 5.69
C PHE A 2 8.70 10.20 7.15
N ASN A 3 7.75 11.08 7.44
CA ASN A 3 7.36 11.37 8.81
C ASN A 3 6.01 10.75 9.12
N ILE A 4 5.71 9.68 8.40
CA ILE A 4 4.44 9.00 8.53
C ILE A 4 4.52 8.03 9.70
N LYS A 5 3.57 8.16 10.62
CA LYS A 5 3.49 7.26 11.76
C LYS A 5 2.27 6.39 11.60
N ILE A 6 2.49 5.09 11.55
CA ILE A 6 1.41 4.12 11.35
C ILE A 6 0.32 4.26 12.41
N GLU A 7 0.72 4.57 13.63
CA GLU A 7 -0.26 4.67 14.72
C GLU A 7 -1.21 5.84 14.56
N ASN A 8 -0.91 6.77 13.66
CA ASN A 8 -1.80 7.89 13.39
C ASN A 8 -2.94 7.54 12.44
N PHE A 9 -2.92 6.33 11.91
CA PHE A 9 -3.92 5.87 10.97
C PHE A 9 -4.81 4.83 11.63
N GLU A 10 -6.10 4.88 11.29
CA GLU A 10 -7.07 3.95 11.87
C GLU A 10 -6.93 2.55 11.30
N GLY A 11 -6.34 2.43 10.13
CA GLY A 11 -6.16 1.15 9.51
C GLY A 11 -5.43 1.30 8.19
N PRO A 12 -5.19 0.18 7.51
CA PRO A 12 -4.43 0.22 6.26
C PRO A 12 -5.13 1.01 5.17
N LEU A 13 -6.44 0.98 5.12
CA LEU A 13 -7.16 1.76 4.11
C LEU A 13 -6.98 3.25 4.34
N ASP A 14 -6.90 3.66 5.61
CA ASP A 14 -6.69 5.06 5.94
C ASP A 14 -5.32 5.51 5.44
N LEU A 15 -4.32 4.66 5.59
CA LEU A 15 -2.98 4.95 5.10
C LEU A 15 -2.95 5.05 3.58
N LEU A 16 -3.65 4.15 2.91
CA LEU A 16 -3.72 4.19 1.45
C LEU A 16 -4.42 5.45 0.96
N LEU A 17 -5.48 5.84 1.64
CA LEU A 17 -6.18 7.07 1.29
C LEU A 17 -5.28 8.29 1.46
N TYR A 18 -4.40 8.24 2.47
CA TYR A 18 -3.45 9.31 2.66
C TYR A 18 -2.56 9.48 1.43
N PHE A 19 -2.05 8.37 0.91
CA PHE A 19 -1.21 8.42 -0.29
C PHE A 19 -1.98 8.97 -1.48
N ILE A 20 -3.21 8.52 -1.64
CA ILE A 20 -4.03 8.94 -2.76
C ILE A 20 -4.30 10.44 -2.71
N LYS A 21 -4.59 10.95 -1.54
CA LYS A 21 -4.85 12.37 -1.38
C LYS A 21 -3.58 13.20 -1.53
N ARG A 22 -2.49 12.71 -0.95
CA ARG A 22 -1.22 13.44 -0.99
C ARG A 22 -0.74 13.63 -2.42
N ASP A 23 -0.83 12.56 -3.21
CA ASP A 23 -0.30 12.57 -4.57
C ASP A 23 -1.36 12.93 -5.60
N LYS A 24 -2.57 13.26 -5.15
CA LYS A 24 -3.68 13.63 -6.03
C LYS A 24 -3.91 12.57 -7.10
N ILE A 25 -3.93 11.32 -6.65
CA ILE A 25 -4.07 10.20 -7.56
C ILE A 25 -5.52 10.07 -8.00
N ASP A 26 -5.72 9.77 -9.28
CA ASP A 26 -7.04 9.49 -9.82
C ASP A 26 -7.51 8.15 -9.28
N ILE A 27 -8.64 8.16 -8.58
CA ILE A 27 -9.15 6.95 -7.95
C ILE A 27 -9.55 5.91 -8.99
N TYR A 28 -9.77 6.32 -10.22
CA TYR A 28 -10.12 5.40 -11.30
C TYR A 28 -8.89 4.88 -12.04
N ASP A 29 -7.72 5.39 -11.69
CA ASP A 29 -6.48 4.98 -12.35
C ASP A 29 -5.36 5.01 -11.33
N ILE A 30 -5.44 4.10 -10.37
CA ILE A 30 -4.49 4.04 -9.27
C ILE A 30 -3.24 3.28 -9.72
N PRO A 31 -2.06 3.92 -9.60
CA PRO A 31 -0.81 3.23 -9.92
C PRO A 31 -0.46 2.25 -8.81
N ILE A 32 -0.93 1.03 -8.96
CA ILE A 32 -0.79 0.01 -7.92
C ILE A 32 0.66 -0.23 -7.53
N THR A 33 1.56 -0.25 -8.52
CA THR A 33 2.97 -0.49 -8.22
C THR A 33 3.54 0.60 -7.32
N GLN A 34 3.24 1.85 -7.65
CA GLN A 34 3.74 2.97 -6.86
C GLN A 34 3.15 2.95 -5.45
N ILE A 35 1.85 2.75 -5.36
CA ILE A 35 1.17 2.73 -4.07
C ILE A 35 1.68 1.58 -3.22
N THR A 36 1.87 0.41 -3.82
CA THR A 36 2.37 -0.75 -3.09
C THR A 36 3.76 -0.46 -2.54
N ASN A 37 4.64 0.10 -3.37
CA ASN A 37 5.99 0.39 -2.95
C ASN A 37 6.01 1.39 -1.80
N GLU A 38 5.18 2.42 -1.86
CA GLU A 38 5.13 3.40 -0.78
C GLU A 38 4.59 2.78 0.50
N TYR A 39 3.56 1.95 0.36
CA TYR A 39 2.99 1.28 1.52
C TYR A 39 4.03 0.39 2.20
N ILE A 40 4.71 -0.42 1.42
CA ILE A 40 5.74 -1.32 1.95
C ILE A 40 6.86 -0.52 2.59
N SER A 41 7.23 0.62 2.00
CA SER A 41 8.28 1.46 2.57
C SER A 41 7.90 1.96 3.96
N VAL A 42 6.65 2.36 4.15
CA VAL A 42 6.18 2.82 5.45
C VAL A 42 6.24 1.69 6.48
N ILE A 43 5.78 0.51 6.08
CA ILE A 43 5.80 -0.65 6.97
C ILE A 43 7.24 -1.00 7.35
N ASP A 44 8.13 -1.00 6.36
CA ASP A 44 9.52 -1.33 6.61
C ASP A 44 10.18 -0.32 7.53
N GLU A 45 9.87 0.95 7.34
CA GLU A 45 10.42 2.00 8.19
C GLU A 45 9.94 1.83 9.63
N ALA A 46 8.68 1.50 9.81
CA ALA A 46 8.13 1.28 11.14
C ALA A 46 8.83 0.11 11.83
N LYS A 47 9.12 -0.94 11.06
CA LYS A 47 9.83 -2.08 11.62
C LYS A 47 11.24 -1.70 12.08
N LYS A 48 11.90 -0.85 11.32
CA LYS A 48 13.24 -0.42 11.67
C LYS A 48 13.25 0.39 12.95
N LEU A 49 12.16 1.11 13.19
CA LEU A 49 12.02 1.91 14.41
C LEU A 49 11.47 1.10 15.57
N ASP A 50 11.30 -0.19 15.36
CA ASP A 50 10.80 -1.10 16.40
C ASP A 50 9.39 -0.72 16.85
N VAL A 51 8.59 -0.22 15.92
CA VAL A 51 7.21 0.13 16.19
C VAL A 51 6.34 -1.11 16.00
N SER A 52 5.44 -1.31 16.95
CA SER A 52 4.51 -2.42 16.86
C SER A 52 3.52 -2.15 15.71
N ILE A 53 3.39 -3.12 14.81
CA ILE A 53 2.54 -2.97 13.65
C ILE A 53 1.37 -3.94 13.76
N ALA A 54 0.16 -3.40 13.66
CA ALA A 54 -1.04 -4.23 13.72
C ALA A 54 -1.05 -5.20 12.53
N GLY A 55 -1.55 -6.40 12.78
CA GLY A 55 -1.57 -7.43 11.75
C GLY A 55 -2.33 -7.04 10.51
N GLU A 56 -3.34 -6.18 10.66
CA GLU A 56 -4.13 -5.75 9.50
C GLU A 56 -3.28 -4.98 8.50
N PHE A 57 -2.28 -4.24 8.97
CA PHE A 57 -1.37 -3.54 8.06
C PHE A 57 -0.53 -4.51 7.27
N LEU A 58 -0.05 -5.55 7.93
CA LEU A 58 0.74 -6.58 7.26
C LEU A 58 -0.11 -7.39 6.30
N PHE A 59 -1.34 -7.63 6.67
CA PHE A 59 -2.27 -8.34 5.80
C PHE A 59 -2.52 -7.55 4.52
N MET A 60 -2.73 -6.25 4.66
CA MET A 60 -2.94 -5.39 3.49
C MET A 60 -1.70 -5.34 2.60
N ALA A 61 -0.52 -5.32 3.21
CA ALA A 61 0.72 -5.35 2.44
C ALA A 61 0.76 -6.61 1.57
N SER A 62 0.41 -7.73 2.16
CA SER A 62 0.37 -9.00 1.44
C SER A 62 -0.64 -8.94 0.30
N MET A 63 -1.80 -8.36 0.56
CA MET A 63 -2.83 -8.23 -0.47
C MET A 63 -2.38 -7.33 -1.61
N LEU A 64 -1.73 -6.22 -1.29
CA LEU A 64 -1.26 -5.30 -2.32
C LEU A 64 -0.24 -5.97 -3.23
N LEU A 65 0.66 -6.74 -2.64
CA LEU A 65 1.64 -7.46 -3.44
C LEU A 65 0.97 -8.49 -4.33
N ARG A 66 -0.07 -9.13 -3.84
CA ARG A 66 -0.81 -10.11 -4.62
C ARG A 66 -1.59 -9.43 -5.74
N ILE A 67 -2.24 -8.32 -5.45
CA ILE A 67 -2.99 -7.59 -6.47
C ILE A 67 -2.06 -7.13 -7.59
N LYS A 68 -0.89 -6.64 -7.23
CA LYS A 68 0.08 -6.20 -8.20
C LYS A 68 0.43 -7.32 -9.18
N THR A 69 0.65 -8.52 -8.64
CA THR A 69 1.01 -9.67 -9.46
C THR A 69 -0.18 -10.21 -10.24
N VAL A 70 -1.29 -10.40 -9.54
CA VAL A 70 -2.48 -10.97 -10.15
C VAL A 70 -3.05 -10.06 -11.22
N SER A 71 -3.06 -8.76 -10.94
CA SER A 71 -3.62 -7.80 -11.88
C SER A 71 -2.87 -7.86 -13.21
N TYR A 72 -1.55 -7.94 -13.13
CA TYR A 72 -0.74 -8.03 -14.35
C TYR A 72 -1.02 -9.31 -15.10
N THR A 73 -1.05 -10.43 -14.38
CA THR A 73 -1.30 -11.72 -14.98
C THR A 73 -2.73 -11.81 -15.55
N HIS A 74 -3.67 -11.26 -14.80
CA HIS A 74 -5.07 -11.32 -15.21
C HIS A 74 -5.31 -10.54 -16.51
N LEU A 75 -4.68 -9.39 -16.64
CA LEU A 75 -4.82 -8.60 -17.85
C LEU A 75 -4.34 -9.38 -19.07
N ARG A 76 -3.23 -10.09 -18.94
CA ARG A 76 -2.69 -10.87 -20.05
C ARG A 76 -3.63 -12.02 -20.41
N ALA A 77 -4.16 -12.69 -19.39
CA ALA A 77 -5.08 -13.78 -19.64
C ALA A 77 -6.37 -13.27 -20.25
N HIS A 78 -6.77 -12.08 -19.86
CA HIS A 78 -8.02 -11.52 -20.34
C HIS A 78 -7.95 -11.15 -21.82
N GLU A 79 -6.77 -10.86 -22.30
CA GLU A 79 -6.59 -10.48 -23.69
C GLU A 79 -6.74 -11.66 -24.63
N THR A 80 -6.65 -12.83 -24.10
CA THR A 80 -6.85 -14.02 -24.93
C THR A 80 -8.30 -14.48 -24.87
#